data_8441057e39383ab5f9ccecdf25460af7
#
_entry.id   8441057e39383ab5f9ccecdf25460af7
#
_cell.length_a   1.000
_cell.length_b   1.000
_cell.length_c   1.000
_cell.angle_alpha   90.00
_cell.angle_beta   90.00
_cell.angle_gamma   90.00
#
_symmetry.space_group_name_H-M   'P 1'
#
loop_
_entity.id
_entity.type
_entity.pdbx_description
1 polymer ?
#
loop_
_entity_poly.entity_id
_entity_poly.type
_entity_poly.pdbx_seq_one_letter_code
_entity_poly.pdbx_strand_id
1 'polypeptide(L)'
;LDVSQSREFVEKTEDGKLVLPDDFCLTSESSSKSYYEFKDVPGYPGGMIEDFSSLGDKYYQVTIYDTNSEMYESYEKLLASDGYSLYSENEIAGNFYSTYTKEDEMLYYYYCPNSGETRVIIAEDVLLPSLDEIEYKKVCEPAYIVLSTYDDSGKVSGDAQGCIIRFGDGTFMVYDGGNKNSHQAMHIYDTLLKYAPDPQNVTVRAWVFSHFHGDHTGAFQSYVARYKNSKAVKIESFIYNFCNTTKQ
;
A
#
# COMPACT_ATOMS: atom_id res chain seq x y z
N LEU A 1 -14.99 0.53 -12.57
CA LEU A 1 -13.76 1.33 -12.59
C LEU A 1 -13.24 1.31 -14.01
N ASP A 2 -13.37 2.45 -14.69
CA ASP A 2 -12.82 2.64 -16.03
C ASP A 2 -11.32 2.90 -15.89
N VAL A 3 -10.50 1.89 -16.17
CA VAL A 3 -9.03 1.93 -16.11
C VAL A 3 -8.42 2.50 -17.40
N SER A 4 -9.12 3.35 -18.12
CA SER A 4 -8.65 3.93 -19.38
C SER A 4 -7.84 5.23 -19.24
N GLN A 5 -7.59 5.71 -18.03
CA GLN A 5 -6.69 6.85 -17.85
C GLN A 5 -5.24 6.36 -17.87
N SER A 6 -4.66 6.60 -19.03
CA SER A 6 -3.27 6.40 -19.34
C SER A 6 -2.36 7.13 -18.36
N ARG A 7 -1.30 6.44 -17.88
CA ARG A 7 -0.10 7.14 -17.43
C ARG A 7 0.29 8.15 -18.51
N GLU A 8 0.14 9.43 -18.25
CA GLU A 8 0.86 10.42 -19.00
C GLU A 8 2.33 10.29 -18.59
N PHE A 9 3.13 9.77 -19.51
CA PHE A 9 4.56 9.71 -19.31
C PHE A 9 5.08 11.14 -19.32
N VAL A 10 5.80 11.50 -18.27
CA VAL A 10 6.54 12.74 -18.26
C VAL A 10 7.60 12.67 -19.38
N GLU A 11 7.48 13.51 -20.37
CA GLU A 11 8.47 13.60 -21.44
C GLU A 11 9.78 14.21 -20.89
N LYS A 12 10.91 13.67 -21.34
CA LYS A 12 12.23 14.27 -21.05
C LYS A 12 12.63 15.16 -22.22
N THR A 13 13.10 16.35 -21.90
CA THR A 13 13.74 17.22 -22.87
C THR A 13 15.07 16.63 -23.35
N GLU A 14 15.64 17.14 -24.46
CA GLU A 14 16.93 16.66 -25.00
C GLU A 14 18.10 16.82 -24.02
N ASP A 15 18.01 17.73 -23.04
CA ASP A 15 18.98 17.93 -21.96
C ASP A 15 18.65 17.11 -20.70
N GLY A 16 17.65 16.19 -20.77
CA GLY A 16 17.32 15.25 -19.70
C GLY A 16 16.42 15.81 -18.60
N LYS A 17 15.91 17.03 -18.74
CA LYS A 17 14.93 17.59 -17.82
C LYS A 17 13.54 17.03 -18.08
N LEU A 18 12.79 16.80 -17.00
CA LEU A 18 11.41 16.35 -17.07
C LEU A 18 10.53 17.51 -17.58
N VAL A 19 9.71 17.24 -18.59
CA VAL A 19 8.57 18.08 -18.94
C VAL A 19 7.39 17.56 -18.14
N LEU A 20 7.01 18.31 -17.12
CA LEU A 20 5.82 17.99 -16.32
C LEU A 20 4.57 18.37 -17.12
N PRO A 21 3.43 17.68 -16.94
CA PRO A 21 2.16 18.08 -17.53
C PRO A 21 1.87 19.56 -17.26
N ASP A 22 1.14 20.23 -18.15
CA ASP A 22 0.82 21.67 -18.06
C ASP A 22 0.06 22.04 -16.77
N ASP A 23 -0.55 21.07 -16.11
CA ASP A 23 -1.26 21.16 -14.84
C ASP A 23 -0.38 20.79 -13.63
N PHE A 24 0.90 20.44 -13.86
CA PHE A 24 1.87 20.15 -12.82
C PHE A 24 3.03 21.13 -12.87
N CYS A 25 2.98 22.17 -12.09
CA CYS A 25 4.04 23.16 -12.02
C CYS A 25 4.53 23.34 -10.59
N LEU A 26 5.85 23.30 -10.40
CA LEU A 26 6.48 23.78 -9.19
C LEU A 26 6.63 25.29 -9.31
N THR A 27 5.70 26.07 -8.79
CA THR A 27 5.87 27.52 -8.77
C THR A 27 6.87 27.93 -7.70
N SER A 28 7.97 28.52 -8.14
CA SER A 28 8.85 29.30 -7.28
C SER A 28 8.39 30.75 -7.29
N GLU A 29 7.33 31.08 -6.60
CA GLU A 29 7.10 32.46 -6.25
C GLU A 29 7.71 32.79 -4.89
N SER A 30 8.32 33.91 -4.77
CA SER A 30 9.08 34.63 -3.75
C SER A 30 8.75 34.44 -2.25
N SER A 31 8.00 33.48 -1.86
CA SER A 31 7.89 32.90 -0.53
C SER A 31 8.65 31.57 -0.51
N SER A 32 9.36 31.28 0.54
CA SER A 32 10.23 30.11 0.74
C SER A 32 9.55 28.74 0.65
N LYS A 33 8.35 28.61 0.07
CA LYS A 33 7.58 27.39 -0.08
C LYS A 33 7.30 27.14 -1.55
N SER A 34 7.60 25.92 -2.04
CA SER A 34 7.10 25.39 -3.29
C SER A 34 5.88 24.51 -3.02
N TYR A 35 4.91 24.50 -3.93
CA TYR A 35 3.69 23.69 -3.81
C TYR A 35 3.57 22.79 -5.03
N TYR A 36 2.84 21.67 -4.87
CA TYR A 36 2.32 20.90 -5.98
C TYR A 36 1.03 21.62 -6.46
N GLU A 37 1.09 22.36 -7.56
CA GLU A 37 0.03 23.26 -8.01
C GLU A 37 -1.36 22.62 -8.08
N PHE A 38 -1.42 21.36 -8.49
CA PHE A 38 -2.70 20.67 -8.70
C PHE A 38 -3.49 20.38 -7.39
N LYS A 39 -2.83 20.48 -6.21
CA LYS A 39 -3.44 20.14 -4.91
C LYS A 39 -3.19 21.16 -3.80
N ASP A 40 -2.50 22.22 -4.07
CA ASP A 40 -2.14 23.20 -3.04
C ASP A 40 -1.36 22.61 -1.85
N VAL A 41 -0.69 21.48 -2.10
CA VAL A 41 0.12 20.74 -1.13
C VAL A 41 1.55 21.23 -1.18
N PRO A 42 2.20 21.51 -0.02
CA PRO A 42 3.61 21.89 -0.02
C PRO A 42 4.49 20.89 -0.74
N GLY A 43 5.29 21.36 -1.69
CA GLY A 43 6.25 20.53 -2.40
C GLY A 43 7.38 20.06 -1.48
N TYR A 44 7.90 18.86 -1.73
CA TYR A 44 9.04 18.33 -0.99
C TYR A 44 10.28 19.23 -1.18
N PRO A 45 11.05 19.54 -0.10
CA PRO A 45 12.06 20.60 -0.12
C PRO A 45 13.40 20.18 -0.72
N GLY A 46 13.39 19.65 -1.93
CA GLY A 46 14.61 19.27 -2.66
C GLY A 46 14.50 17.95 -3.36
N GLY A 47 15.64 17.41 -3.78
CA GLY A 47 15.69 16.22 -4.61
C GLY A 47 15.29 16.48 -6.06
N MET A 48 15.15 15.42 -6.81
CA MET A 48 14.77 15.43 -8.23
C MET A 48 13.50 14.60 -8.43
N ILE A 49 12.42 15.24 -8.85
CA ILE A 49 11.19 14.55 -9.20
C ILE A 49 11.45 13.71 -10.45
N GLU A 50 11.25 12.39 -10.36
CA GLU A 50 11.44 11.49 -11.50
C GLU A 50 10.11 10.94 -12.03
N ASP A 51 9.12 10.77 -11.18
CA ASP A 51 7.82 10.24 -11.61
C ASP A 51 6.68 10.91 -10.84
N PHE A 52 5.62 11.17 -11.57
CA PHE A 52 4.33 11.57 -11.05
C PHE A 52 3.27 10.65 -11.62
N SER A 53 2.43 10.09 -10.78
CA SER A 53 1.33 9.23 -11.20
C SER A 53 0.04 9.56 -10.48
N SER A 54 -1.03 9.72 -11.26
CA SER A 54 -2.40 9.71 -10.74
C SER A 54 -2.87 8.26 -10.62
N LEU A 55 -3.32 7.87 -9.45
CA LEU A 55 -3.87 6.54 -9.16
C LEU A 55 -5.41 6.57 -9.13
N GLY A 56 -6.00 7.44 -9.95
CA GLY A 56 -7.44 7.77 -9.98
C GLY A 56 -7.68 9.22 -9.55
N ASP A 57 -8.94 9.62 -9.47
CA ASP A 57 -9.32 11.03 -9.26
C ASP A 57 -8.93 11.62 -7.91
N LYS A 58 -8.55 10.78 -6.93
CA LYS A 58 -8.32 11.18 -5.54
C LYS A 58 -6.99 10.73 -4.96
N TYR A 59 -6.13 10.10 -5.77
CA TYR A 59 -4.85 9.57 -5.31
C TYR A 59 -3.74 9.99 -6.25
N TYR A 60 -2.70 10.58 -5.69
CA TYR A 60 -1.54 11.09 -6.44
C TYR A 60 -0.26 10.60 -5.77
N GLN A 61 0.73 10.24 -6.55
CA GLN A 61 2.04 9.84 -6.06
C GLN A 61 3.13 10.62 -6.77
N VAL A 62 4.08 11.12 -6.00
CA VAL A 62 5.30 11.75 -6.50
C VAL A 62 6.49 10.93 -6.01
N THR A 63 7.39 10.54 -6.92
CA THR A 63 8.65 9.87 -6.61
C THR A 63 9.81 10.84 -6.79
N ILE A 64 10.65 10.97 -5.77
CA ILE A 64 11.71 11.97 -5.69
C ILE A 64 13.00 11.24 -5.35
N TYR A 65 14.06 11.46 -6.12
CA TYR A 65 15.40 10.93 -5.89
C TYR A 65 16.35 12.02 -5.39
N ASP A 66 17.55 11.62 -5.03
CA ASP A 66 18.57 12.49 -4.43
C ASP A 66 18.07 13.21 -3.17
N THR A 67 17.29 12.48 -2.37
CA THR A 67 16.76 12.96 -1.08
C THR A 67 17.64 12.52 0.08
N ASN A 68 17.54 13.22 1.20
CA ASN A 68 18.27 12.92 2.43
C ASN A 68 17.43 13.21 3.69
N SER A 69 17.95 12.85 4.85
CA SER A 69 17.26 13.03 6.14
C SER A 69 16.95 14.50 6.47
N GLU A 70 17.81 15.43 6.10
CA GLU A 70 17.57 16.86 6.34
C GLU A 70 16.37 17.37 5.53
N MET A 71 16.21 16.88 4.30
CA MET A 71 15.03 17.18 3.48
C MET A 71 13.76 16.57 4.07
N TYR A 72 13.84 15.34 4.58
CA TYR A 72 12.74 14.66 5.25
C TYR A 72 12.24 15.48 6.46
N GLU A 73 13.14 15.82 7.38
CA GLU A 73 12.83 16.65 8.56
C GLU A 73 12.35 18.07 8.19
N SER A 74 12.86 18.62 7.09
CA SER A 74 12.42 19.93 6.60
C SER A 74 11.00 19.90 6.07
N TYR A 75 10.62 18.77 5.44
CA TYR A 75 9.26 18.59 4.96
C TYR A 75 8.25 18.48 6.10
N GLU A 76 8.58 17.80 7.18
CA GLU A 76 7.75 17.79 8.40
C GLU A 76 7.43 19.18 8.91
N LYS A 77 8.46 20.02 9.02
CA LYS A 77 8.31 21.42 9.47
C LYS A 77 7.46 22.24 8.50
N LEU A 78 7.63 21.99 7.20
CA LEU A 78 6.89 22.66 6.15
C LEU A 78 5.39 22.29 6.22
N LEU A 79 5.08 21.01 6.32
CA LEU A 79 3.72 20.49 6.46
C LEU A 79 3.04 21.06 7.71
N ALA A 80 3.71 21.01 8.87
CA ALA A 80 3.18 21.56 10.11
C ALA A 80 2.90 23.08 9.99
N SER A 81 3.78 23.84 9.30
CA SER A 81 3.57 25.28 9.08
C SER A 81 2.44 25.59 8.10
N ASP A 82 2.03 24.60 7.30
CA ASP A 82 0.94 24.69 6.32
C ASP A 82 -0.40 24.17 6.87
N GLY A 83 -0.42 23.79 8.15
CA GLY A 83 -1.64 23.38 8.85
C GLY A 83 -1.91 21.88 8.85
N TYR A 84 -0.97 21.06 8.35
CA TYR A 84 -1.06 19.61 8.50
C TYR A 84 -0.74 19.19 9.94
N SER A 85 -1.45 18.18 10.40
CA SER A 85 -1.24 17.53 11.70
C SER A 85 -0.63 16.16 11.50
N LEU A 86 0.40 15.82 12.29
CA LEU A 86 0.97 14.49 12.29
C LEU A 86 -0.07 13.47 12.81
N TYR A 87 -0.37 12.48 12.00
CA TYR A 87 -1.25 11.36 12.37
C TYR A 87 -0.44 10.18 12.90
N SER A 88 0.60 9.77 12.17
CA SER A 88 1.48 8.69 12.61
C SER A 88 2.88 8.82 12.02
N GLU A 89 3.86 8.31 12.75
CA GLU A 89 5.26 8.26 12.37
C GLU A 89 5.85 6.90 12.75
N ASN A 90 6.69 6.32 11.88
CA ASN A 90 7.36 5.05 12.12
C ASN A 90 8.75 5.03 11.48
N GLU A 91 9.66 4.32 12.14
CA GLU A 91 10.93 3.91 11.55
C GLU A 91 10.96 2.38 11.46
N ILE A 92 11.12 1.84 10.25
CA ILE A 92 11.12 0.40 10.00
C ILE A 92 12.32 0.05 9.13
N ALA A 93 13.22 -0.77 9.65
CA ALA A 93 14.45 -1.19 8.97
C ALA A 93 15.30 -0.02 8.44
N GLY A 94 15.36 1.08 9.17
CA GLY A 94 16.09 2.29 8.80
C GLY A 94 15.44 3.14 7.71
N ASN A 95 14.19 2.85 7.33
CA ASN A 95 13.37 3.71 6.50
C ASN A 95 12.38 4.48 7.37
N PHE A 96 12.08 5.70 6.97
CA PHE A 96 11.23 6.63 7.72
C PHE A 96 9.89 6.79 7.01
N TYR A 97 8.81 6.76 7.79
CA TYR A 97 7.43 6.81 7.28
C TYR A 97 6.62 7.79 8.10
N SER A 98 5.95 8.73 7.45
CA SER A 98 5.07 9.68 8.12
C SER A 98 3.75 9.83 7.40
N THR A 99 2.68 9.95 8.17
CA THR A 99 1.33 10.27 7.70
C THR A 99 0.89 11.56 8.35
N TYR A 100 0.47 12.50 7.54
CA TYR A 100 -0.11 13.77 7.95
C TYR A 100 -1.52 13.91 7.43
N THR A 101 -2.34 14.69 8.12
CA THR A 101 -3.72 14.99 7.72
C THR A 101 -4.00 16.48 7.79
N LYS A 102 -4.85 16.96 6.88
CA LYS A 102 -5.40 18.31 6.87
C LYS A 102 -6.82 18.25 6.32
N GLU A 103 -7.81 18.54 7.16
CA GLU A 103 -9.23 18.35 6.81
C GLU A 103 -9.53 16.89 6.38
N ASP A 104 -9.94 16.64 5.14
CA ASP A 104 -10.23 15.35 4.55
C ASP A 104 -9.07 14.81 3.66
N GLU A 105 -7.94 15.49 3.68
CA GLU A 105 -6.75 15.12 2.94
C GLU A 105 -5.78 14.33 3.82
N MET A 106 -5.22 13.27 3.27
CA MET A 106 -4.12 12.50 3.83
C MET A 106 -2.89 12.68 2.96
N LEU A 107 -1.77 13.00 3.59
CA LEU A 107 -0.45 13.00 2.97
C LEU A 107 0.41 11.95 3.66
N TYR A 108 0.75 10.91 2.93
CA TYR A 108 1.67 9.87 3.38
C TYR A 108 2.97 9.98 2.60
N TYR A 109 4.10 9.99 3.29
CA TYR A 109 5.39 9.92 2.61
C TYR A 109 6.38 9.07 3.37
N TYR A 110 7.32 8.50 2.63
CA TYR A 110 8.42 7.77 3.20
C TYR A 110 9.76 8.18 2.56
N TYR A 111 10.82 8.02 3.33
CA TYR A 111 12.19 8.21 2.89
C TYR A 111 12.98 6.93 3.10
N CYS A 112 13.70 6.49 2.05
CA CYS A 112 14.59 5.34 2.06
C CYS A 112 16.05 5.81 1.94
N PRO A 113 16.82 5.86 3.05
CA PRO A 113 18.19 6.36 3.04
C PRO A 113 19.13 5.60 2.09
N ASN A 114 18.92 4.29 1.94
CA ASN A 114 19.77 3.45 1.12
C ASN A 114 19.71 3.76 -0.37
N SER A 115 18.56 4.23 -0.85
CA SER A 115 18.35 4.61 -2.25
C SER A 115 18.34 6.12 -2.47
N GLY A 116 18.26 6.92 -1.40
CA GLY A 116 18.01 8.36 -1.51
C GLY A 116 16.67 8.68 -2.14
N GLU A 117 15.68 7.80 -1.96
CA GLU A 117 14.35 7.92 -2.55
C GLU A 117 13.33 8.38 -1.51
N THR A 118 12.51 9.35 -1.87
CA THR A 118 11.29 9.71 -1.15
C THR A 118 10.09 9.53 -2.06
N ARG A 119 9.00 8.98 -1.52
CA ARG A 119 7.69 9.03 -2.21
C ARG A 119 6.71 9.79 -1.34
N VAL A 120 5.95 10.65 -2.00
CA VAL A 120 4.85 11.40 -1.39
C VAL A 120 3.57 10.92 -2.04
N ILE A 121 2.62 10.46 -1.23
CA ILE A 121 1.29 10.02 -1.66
C ILE A 121 0.27 10.96 -1.05
N ILE A 122 -0.54 11.56 -1.88
CA ILE A 122 -1.61 12.46 -1.48
C ILE A 122 -2.95 11.77 -1.79
N ALA A 123 -3.85 11.74 -0.84
CA ALA A 123 -5.16 11.15 -0.99
C ALA A 123 -6.24 12.07 -0.41
N GLU A 124 -7.35 12.19 -1.12
CA GLU A 124 -8.52 12.97 -0.70
C GLU A 124 -9.65 12.06 -0.20
N ASP A 125 -10.54 12.61 0.61
CA ASP A 125 -11.69 11.90 1.19
C ASP A 125 -11.28 10.62 1.97
N VAL A 126 -10.14 10.65 2.65
CA VAL A 126 -9.65 9.53 3.43
C VAL A 126 -10.11 9.67 4.87
N LEU A 127 -10.94 8.75 5.32
CA LEU A 127 -11.29 8.63 6.72
C LEU A 127 -10.28 7.71 7.41
N LEU A 128 -9.35 8.31 8.15
CA LEU A 128 -8.43 7.57 9.01
C LEU A 128 -9.08 7.30 10.37
N PRO A 129 -8.87 6.10 10.96
CA PRO A 129 -9.34 5.82 12.31
C PRO A 129 -8.60 6.70 13.33
N SER A 130 -9.29 7.12 14.39
CA SER A 130 -8.59 7.73 15.53
C SER A 130 -7.65 6.71 16.16
N LEU A 131 -6.38 7.08 16.34
CA LEU A 131 -5.40 6.20 16.99
C LEU A 131 -5.72 6.02 18.49
N ASP A 132 -6.39 6.97 19.11
CA ASP A 132 -6.82 6.92 20.51
C ASP A 132 -8.01 5.96 20.72
N GLU A 133 -8.75 5.64 19.66
CA GLU A 133 -9.91 4.74 19.68
C GLU A 133 -9.54 3.28 19.38
N ILE A 134 -8.28 3.00 19.02
CA ILE A 134 -7.81 1.63 18.76
C ILE A 134 -7.52 0.96 20.09
N GLU A 135 -8.55 0.47 20.76
CA GLU A 135 -8.38 -0.42 21.90
C GLU A 135 -7.89 -1.79 21.42
N TYR A 136 -6.57 -2.01 21.49
CA TYR A 136 -5.98 -3.31 21.18
C TYR A 136 -6.32 -4.32 22.27
N LYS A 137 -7.32 -5.15 22.02
CA LYS A 137 -7.66 -6.26 22.89
C LYS A 137 -6.93 -7.51 22.45
N LYS A 138 -5.88 -7.89 23.20
CA LYS A 138 -5.21 -9.17 22.96
C LYS A 138 -6.15 -10.34 23.32
N VAL A 139 -6.48 -11.14 22.31
CA VAL A 139 -7.34 -12.33 22.42
C VAL A 139 -6.52 -13.62 22.31
N CYS A 140 -5.43 -13.59 21.56
CA CYS A 140 -4.55 -14.72 21.35
C CYS A 140 -3.10 -14.26 21.12
N GLU A 141 -2.17 -15.20 21.10
CA GLU A 141 -0.79 -14.88 20.68
C GLU A 141 -0.74 -14.65 19.17
N PRO A 142 0.01 -13.65 18.70
CA PRO A 142 0.27 -13.48 17.27
C PRO A 142 0.95 -14.71 16.67
N ALA A 143 0.71 -15.00 15.40
CA ALA A 143 1.34 -16.14 14.74
C ALA A 143 1.64 -15.80 13.26
N TYR A 144 2.81 -16.24 12.81
CA TYR A 144 3.18 -16.24 11.39
C TYR A 144 3.12 -17.69 10.89
N ILE A 145 2.31 -17.95 9.89
CA ILE A 145 2.00 -19.30 9.41
C ILE A 145 2.39 -19.35 7.94
N VAL A 146 3.46 -20.07 7.63
CA VAL A 146 3.86 -20.34 6.26
C VAL A 146 2.91 -21.37 5.68
N LEU A 147 2.29 -21.08 4.54
CA LEU A 147 1.42 -22.01 3.85
C LEU A 147 2.24 -23.04 3.08
N SER A 148 1.88 -24.30 3.23
CA SER A 148 2.30 -25.33 2.28
C SER A 148 1.62 -25.06 0.95
N THR A 149 2.33 -25.27 -0.15
CA THR A 149 1.77 -25.14 -1.49
C THR A 149 1.45 -26.51 -2.06
N TYR A 150 0.36 -26.61 -2.79
CA TYR A 150 -0.15 -27.86 -3.33
C TYR A 150 -0.28 -27.78 -4.86
N ASP A 151 0.00 -28.89 -5.53
CA ASP A 151 -0.31 -29.09 -6.94
C ASP A 151 -1.77 -29.52 -7.16
N ASP A 152 -2.18 -29.69 -8.40
CA ASP A 152 -3.54 -30.10 -8.75
C ASP A 152 -3.90 -31.52 -8.26
N SER A 153 -2.91 -32.35 -7.96
CA SER A 153 -3.10 -33.70 -7.38
C SER A 153 -3.22 -33.68 -5.85
N GLY A 154 -3.01 -32.54 -5.21
CA GLY A 154 -3.01 -32.38 -3.77
C GLY A 154 -1.70 -32.79 -3.10
N LYS A 155 -0.61 -32.91 -3.85
CA LYS A 155 0.72 -33.12 -3.29
C LYS A 155 1.36 -31.77 -2.97
N VAL A 156 2.17 -31.75 -1.91
CA VAL A 156 2.98 -30.57 -1.59
C VAL A 156 3.95 -30.30 -2.73
N SER A 157 3.91 -29.07 -3.24
CA SER A 157 4.75 -28.52 -4.29
C SER A 157 5.58 -27.38 -3.69
N GLY A 158 6.74 -27.09 -4.26
CA GLY A 158 7.59 -25.98 -3.83
C GLY A 158 7.45 -24.71 -4.68
N ASP A 159 6.50 -24.70 -5.62
CA ASP A 159 6.49 -23.75 -6.74
C ASP A 159 5.65 -22.49 -6.51
N ALA A 160 5.25 -22.19 -5.28
CA ALA A 160 4.42 -21.04 -4.99
C ALA A 160 4.65 -20.55 -3.56
N GLN A 161 4.16 -19.35 -3.25
CA GLN A 161 4.34 -18.73 -1.95
C GLN A 161 3.03 -18.21 -1.38
N GLY A 162 2.93 -18.24 -0.06
CA GLY A 162 1.86 -17.61 0.71
C GLY A 162 2.07 -17.78 2.20
N CYS A 163 1.54 -16.84 2.96
CA CYS A 163 1.51 -16.96 4.41
C CYS A 163 0.24 -16.34 4.99
N ILE A 164 -0.06 -16.71 6.22
CA ILE A 164 -1.13 -16.13 7.02
C ILE A 164 -0.50 -15.54 8.28
N ILE A 165 -0.81 -14.31 8.58
CA ILE A 165 -0.46 -13.65 9.82
C ILE A 165 -1.73 -13.59 10.66
N ARG A 166 -1.69 -14.17 11.87
CA ARG A 166 -2.72 -13.96 12.87
C ARG A 166 -2.29 -12.85 13.80
N PHE A 167 -3.11 -11.83 13.94
CA PHE A 167 -2.87 -10.75 14.89
C PHE A 167 -3.30 -11.15 16.30
N GLY A 168 -2.83 -10.41 17.30
CA GLY A 168 -3.14 -10.70 18.68
C GLY A 168 -4.60 -10.45 19.07
N ASP A 169 -5.36 -9.70 18.29
CA ASP A 169 -6.80 -9.52 18.40
C ASP A 169 -7.62 -10.69 17.79
N GLY A 170 -6.92 -11.70 17.25
CA GLY A 170 -7.54 -12.88 16.64
C GLY A 170 -7.94 -12.71 15.18
N THR A 171 -7.70 -11.55 14.58
CA THR A 171 -7.93 -11.32 13.15
C THR A 171 -6.73 -11.78 12.33
N PHE A 172 -6.86 -11.77 11.00
CA PHE A 172 -5.86 -12.30 10.09
C PHE A 172 -5.51 -11.33 8.96
N MET A 173 -4.29 -11.49 8.46
CA MET A 173 -3.88 -11.03 7.13
C MET A 173 -3.40 -12.24 6.33
N VAL A 174 -3.83 -12.36 5.08
CA VAL A 174 -3.33 -13.35 4.13
C VAL A 174 -2.42 -12.65 3.15
N TYR A 175 -1.21 -13.14 2.97
CA TYR A 175 -0.26 -12.60 2.00
C TYR A 175 -0.06 -13.63 0.88
N ASP A 176 -0.39 -13.24 -0.37
CA ASP A 176 -0.46 -14.12 -1.52
C ASP A 176 -1.36 -15.35 -1.28
N GLY A 177 -0.99 -16.52 -1.71
CA GLY A 177 -1.78 -17.71 -1.42
C GLY A 177 -1.34 -18.95 -2.18
N GLY A 178 -0.60 -18.77 -3.28
CA GLY A 178 -0.13 -19.88 -4.09
C GLY A 178 -0.90 -20.11 -5.39
N ASN A 179 -0.69 -21.26 -5.98
CA ASN A 179 -1.23 -21.65 -7.27
C ASN A 179 -2.76 -21.80 -7.29
N LYS A 180 -3.33 -21.65 -8.49
CA LYS A 180 -4.76 -21.81 -8.73
C LYS A 180 -5.16 -23.29 -8.71
N ASN A 181 -5.51 -23.80 -7.53
CA ASN A 181 -6.11 -25.11 -7.40
C ASN A 181 -7.01 -25.20 -6.16
N SER A 182 -7.85 -26.24 -6.09
CA SER A 182 -8.80 -26.42 -5.00
C SER A 182 -8.15 -26.82 -3.68
N HIS A 183 -7.06 -27.56 -3.73
CA HIS A 183 -6.33 -28.00 -2.52
C HIS A 183 -5.68 -26.82 -1.82
N GLN A 184 -5.11 -25.88 -2.58
CA GLN A 184 -4.56 -24.66 -2.02
C GLN A 184 -5.64 -23.79 -1.37
N ALA A 185 -6.78 -23.64 -2.05
CA ALA A 185 -7.90 -22.88 -1.51
C ALA A 185 -8.46 -23.49 -0.19
N MET A 186 -8.56 -24.83 -0.15
CA MET A 186 -8.96 -25.56 1.06
C MET A 186 -7.94 -25.38 2.18
N HIS A 187 -6.66 -25.51 1.87
CA HIS A 187 -5.59 -25.34 2.86
C HIS A 187 -5.61 -23.97 3.52
N ILE A 188 -5.81 -22.90 2.73
CA ILE A 188 -5.96 -21.55 3.28
C ILE A 188 -7.18 -21.47 4.20
N TYR A 189 -8.33 -21.93 3.74
CA TYR A 189 -9.58 -21.89 4.50
C TYR A 189 -9.46 -22.67 5.82
N ASP A 190 -8.99 -23.90 5.76
CA ASP A 190 -8.83 -24.76 6.93
C ASP A 190 -7.78 -24.20 7.91
N THR A 191 -6.73 -23.56 7.39
CA THR A 191 -5.73 -22.89 8.23
C THR A 191 -6.33 -21.69 8.97
N LEU A 192 -7.12 -20.87 8.30
CA LEU A 192 -7.82 -19.75 8.94
C LEU A 192 -8.72 -20.24 10.08
N LEU A 193 -9.55 -21.26 9.82
CA LEU A 193 -10.43 -21.83 10.85
C LEU A 193 -9.65 -22.46 12.01
N LYS A 194 -8.57 -23.18 11.70
CA LYS A 194 -7.73 -23.87 12.72
C LYS A 194 -7.08 -22.90 13.69
N TYR A 195 -6.65 -21.74 13.21
CA TYR A 195 -5.92 -20.77 14.02
C TYR A 195 -6.81 -19.67 14.58
N ALA A 196 -8.08 -19.61 14.19
CA ALA A 196 -9.02 -18.62 14.70
C ALA A 196 -9.41 -18.89 16.15
N PRO A 197 -9.51 -17.87 17.01
CA PRO A 197 -10.11 -18.01 18.34
C PRO A 197 -11.56 -18.47 18.28
N ASP A 198 -12.32 -18.01 17.29
CA ASP A 198 -13.66 -18.46 16.97
C ASP A 198 -13.75 -18.86 15.48
N PRO A 199 -13.76 -20.15 15.16
CA PRO A 199 -13.85 -20.63 13.78
C PRO A 199 -15.16 -20.29 13.04
N GLN A 200 -16.19 -19.82 13.74
CA GLN A 200 -17.45 -19.38 13.13
C GLN A 200 -17.44 -17.90 12.73
N ASN A 201 -16.47 -17.11 13.24
CA ASN A 201 -16.38 -15.66 13.03
C ASN A 201 -14.94 -15.25 12.74
N VAL A 202 -14.40 -15.70 11.63
CA VAL A 202 -13.03 -15.39 11.19
C VAL A 202 -13.02 -14.10 10.42
N THR A 203 -12.23 -13.13 10.85
CA THR A 203 -12.02 -11.87 10.14
C THR A 203 -10.63 -11.82 9.53
N VAL A 204 -10.58 -11.73 8.21
CA VAL A 204 -9.38 -11.40 7.44
C VAL A 204 -9.40 -9.90 7.15
N ARG A 205 -8.59 -9.13 7.88
CA ARG A 205 -8.49 -7.67 7.72
C ARG A 205 -8.05 -7.27 6.32
N ALA A 206 -7.07 -8.00 5.80
CA ALA A 206 -6.59 -7.76 4.45
C ALA A 206 -6.12 -9.06 3.79
N TRP A 207 -6.36 -9.17 2.49
CA TRP A 207 -5.65 -10.08 1.62
C TRP A 207 -4.69 -9.27 0.77
N VAL A 208 -3.40 -9.49 0.95
CA VAL A 208 -2.32 -8.74 0.32
C VAL A 208 -1.76 -9.53 -0.85
N PHE A 209 -1.64 -8.90 -2.01
CA PHE A 209 -1.01 -9.48 -3.19
C PHE A 209 0.28 -8.75 -3.49
N SER A 210 1.39 -9.48 -3.47
CA SER A 210 2.72 -8.93 -3.78
C SER A 210 2.84 -8.50 -5.24
N HIS A 211 2.34 -9.34 -6.15
CA HIS A 211 2.29 -9.09 -7.59
C HIS A 211 1.30 -10.03 -8.29
N PHE A 212 1.09 -9.85 -9.60
CA PHE A 212 -0.01 -10.48 -10.36
C PHE A 212 0.36 -11.84 -11.00
N HIS A 213 1.33 -12.58 -10.50
CA HIS A 213 1.61 -13.92 -11.03
C HIS A 213 0.65 -14.98 -10.47
N GLY A 214 0.40 -16.02 -11.26
CA GLY A 214 -0.58 -17.05 -10.92
C GLY A 214 -0.22 -17.91 -9.72
N ASP A 215 1.06 -18.05 -9.43
CA ASP A 215 1.62 -18.74 -8.26
C ASP A 215 1.53 -17.90 -6.95
N HIS A 216 1.04 -16.67 -7.04
CA HIS A 216 0.77 -15.78 -5.91
C HIS A 216 -0.73 -15.49 -5.75
N THR A 217 -1.43 -15.17 -6.84
CA THR A 217 -2.85 -14.79 -6.82
C THR A 217 -3.81 -15.92 -7.16
N GLY A 218 -3.31 -17.03 -7.73
CA GLY A 218 -4.15 -18.10 -8.25
C GLY A 218 -5.01 -18.78 -7.20
N ALA A 219 -4.48 -19.00 -6.01
CA ALA A 219 -5.21 -19.61 -4.91
C ALA A 219 -6.43 -18.76 -4.49
N PHE A 220 -6.33 -17.43 -4.53
CA PHE A 220 -7.46 -16.56 -4.24
C PHE A 220 -8.62 -16.76 -5.21
N GLN A 221 -8.35 -16.95 -6.50
CA GLN A 221 -9.41 -17.22 -7.48
C GLN A 221 -10.16 -18.51 -7.14
N SER A 222 -9.43 -19.57 -6.77
CA SER A 222 -10.01 -20.85 -6.34
C SER A 222 -10.74 -20.71 -4.98
N TYR A 223 -10.21 -19.92 -4.07
CA TYR A 223 -10.81 -19.61 -2.79
C TYR A 223 -12.17 -18.92 -2.96
N VAL A 224 -12.23 -17.85 -3.77
CA VAL A 224 -13.48 -17.14 -4.04
C VAL A 224 -14.50 -18.07 -4.72
N ALA A 225 -14.08 -18.84 -5.74
CA ALA A 225 -14.96 -19.77 -6.41
C ALA A 225 -15.63 -20.77 -5.46
N ARG A 226 -14.89 -21.23 -4.43
CA ARG A 226 -15.36 -22.24 -3.48
C ARG A 226 -16.06 -21.64 -2.25
N TYR A 227 -15.56 -20.55 -1.70
CA TYR A 227 -15.93 -20.05 -0.38
C TYR A 227 -16.63 -18.69 -0.35
N LYS A 228 -16.96 -18.08 -1.51
CA LYS A 228 -17.64 -16.78 -1.59
C LYS A 228 -18.97 -16.69 -0.81
N ASN A 229 -19.59 -17.82 -0.53
CA ASN A 229 -20.82 -17.89 0.25
C ASN A 229 -20.59 -18.36 1.70
N SER A 230 -19.36 -18.58 2.12
CA SER A 230 -19.06 -18.93 3.50
C SER A 230 -19.45 -17.78 4.41
N LYS A 231 -20.11 -18.11 5.52
CA LYS A 231 -20.44 -17.15 6.58
C LYS A 231 -19.38 -17.13 7.68
N ALA A 232 -18.47 -18.12 7.69
CA ALA A 232 -17.47 -18.26 8.74
C ALA A 232 -16.27 -17.34 8.54
N VAL A 233 -15.96 -16.96 7.30
CA VAL A 233 -14.82 -16.10 6.98
C VAL A 233 -15.29 -14.86 6.25
N LYS A 234 -14.95 -13.68 6.81
CA LYS A 234 -15.16 -12.37 6.22
C LYS A 234 -13.81 -11.80 5.81
N ILE A 235 -13.69 -11.32 4.58
CA ILE A 235 -12.53 -10.56 4.10
C ILE A 235 -12.96 -9.09 4.03
N GLU A 236 -12.21 -8.20 4.69
CA GLU A 236 -12.57 -6.77 4.79
C GLU A 236 -11.96 -5.92 3.70
N SER A 237 -10.71 -6.22 3.33
CA SER A 237 -10.00 -5.41 2.32
C SER A 237 -9.04 -6.22 1.47
N PHE A 238 -8.64 -5.63 0.35
CA PHE A 238 -7.59 -6.13 -0.54
C PHE A 238 -6.52 -5.07 -0.70
N ILE A 239 -5.26 -5.48 -0.57
CA ILE A 239 -4.11 -4.62 -0.75
C ILE A 239 -3.29 -5.18 -1.91
N TYR A 240 -3.06 -4.36 -2.92
CA TYR A 240 -2.29 -4.74 -4.09
C TYR A 240 -1.64 -3.52 -4.74
N ASN A 241 -0.51 -3.76 -5.40
CA ASN A 241 0.15 -2.76 -6.23
C ASN A 241 0.48 -3.40 -7.58
N PHE A 242 -0.54 -3.48 -8.45
CA PHE A 242 -0.36 -4.02 -9.79
C PHE A 242 -0.03 -2.90 -10.75
N CYS A 243 1.07 -3.06 -11.47
CA CYS A 243 1.39 -2.17 -12.58
C CYS A 243 0.25 -2.17 -13.60
N ASN A 244 -0.18 -0.98 -13.98
CA ASN A 244 -1.18 -0.80 -15.03
C ASN A 244 -0.50 -1.02 -16.40
N THR A 245 -0.16 -2.28 -16.72
CA THR A 245 0.43 -2.60 -18.01
C THR A 245 -0.67 -2.86 -19.04
N THR A 246 -1.10 -1.82 -19.73
CA THR A 246 -1.94 -1.95 -20.93
C THR A 246 -1.14 -2.20 -22.21
N LYS A 247 0.14 -2.58 -22.09
CA LYS A 247 0.96 -2.98 -23.23
C LYS A 247 1.72 -4.26 -22.91
N GLN A 248 1.21 -5.38 -23.32
CA GLN A 248 1.97 -6.47 -23.89
C GLN A 248 1.86 -6.41 -25.41
#